data_77e982dfbb8a5ced64343dd436b2af2a
#
_entry.id   77e982dfbb8a5ced64343dd436b2af2a
#
_cell.length_a   1.000
_cell.length_b   1.000
_cell.length_c   1.000
_cell.angle_alpha   90.00
_cell.angle_beta   90.00
_cell.angle_gamma   90.00
#
_symmetry.space_group_name_H-M   'P 1'
#
loop_
_entity.id
_entity.type
_entity.pdbx_description
1 polymer ?
#
loop_
_entity_poly.entity_id
_entity_poly.type
_entity_poly.pdbx_seq_one_letter_code
_entity_poly.pdbx_strand_id
1 'polypeptide(L)'
;MALSGSLLVGPDSNGRSVAIIDGIVAAGESADVATLFCPDGEITPGAVCAHTHMYSGLAPYGMPPPDPPPQDFLQILDRVWWRLDRALDPNTLTASARDYIAQALLAGTTTLVDHHESPNLIEGSLAILAEACEMLGMRALLCYGATERNFGREEAVRGLAECSRINSSPLVRGVIGLHASFTVSDETIREAGDLARNLRAVTHVHVAEDLADVEDARTRGYDGPLERLLSLGAIVPGSILAHGVHLSSEQVRAAEAHGAWFVHNPRSNEGNRVGYASNLSQSRKVALGTDGWDADMAVEQAALMRLAAENHDGDVSGRLAAGHRLVAERFGTNPAPLAPGALGDLVVRQDGRVRHVVVAGRPVVVDGALVNSQLDAIGETARLQAERLWSRMAMV
;
A
#
# COMPACT_ATOMS: atom_id res chain seq x y z
N MET A 1 19.12 11.54 0.77
CA MET A 1 20.19 11.66 1.80
C MET A 1 20.37 10.31 2.45
N ALA A 2 21.61 9.91 2.79
CA ALA A 2 21.83 8.71 3.58
C ALA A 2 21.19 8.89 4.97
N LEU A 3 20.59 7.83 5.52
CA LEU A 3 20.12 7.82 6.91
C LEU A 3 21.40 7.71 7.77
N SER A 4 21.90 8.80 8.31
CA SER A 4 22.99 8.77 9.28
C SER A 4 22.41 9.02 10.66
N GLY A 5 22.61 8.08 11.56
CA GLY A 5 22.20 8.23 12.96
C GLY A 5 21.98 6.88 13.64
N SER A 6 22.13 6.90 14.95
CA SER A 6 21.90 5.76 15.83
C SER A 6 20.82 6.11 16.84
N LEU A 7 19.88 5.21 17.06
CA LEU A 7 18.81 5.33 18.05
C LEU A 7 18.73 4.03 18.87
N LEU A 8 18.65 4.16 20.18
CA LEU A 8 18.27 3.08 21.08
C LEU A 8 16.80 3.32 21.51
N VAL A 9 15.93 2.36 21.29
CA VAL A 9 14.57 2.40 21.80
C VAL A 9 14.47 1.38 22.93
N GLY A 10 14.07 1.82 24.11
CA GLY A 10 13.96 0.96 25.28
C GLY A 10 14.75 1.47 26.51
N PRO A 11 14.83 0.69 27.60
CA PRO A 11 14.10 -0.60 27.74
C PRO A 11 12.58 -0.39 27.75
N ASP A 12 11.85 -1.40 27.26
CA ASP A 12 10.39 -1.47 27.38
C ASP A 12 9.95 -2.14 28.70
N SER A 13 8.65 -2.32 28.89
CA SER A 13 8.06 -2.96 30.10
C SER A 13 8.53 -4.40 30.32
N ASN A 14 9.05 -5.06 29.27
CA ASN A 14 9.62 -6.42 29.32
C ASN A 14 11.15 -6.40 29.42
N GLY A 15 11.77 -5.22 29.56
CA GLY A 15 13.24 -5.05 29.59
C GLY A 15 13.92 -5.16 28.24
N ARG A 16 13.14 -5.15 27.13
CA ARG A 16 13.67 -5.24 25.75
C ARG A 16 14.15 -3.86 25.28
N SER A 17 15.28 -3.86 24.61
CA SER A 17 15.78 -2.69 23.87
C SER A 17 16.08 -3.07 22.42
N VAL A 18 15.91 -2.12 21.50
CA VAL A 18 16.21 -2.26 20.08
C VAL A 18 17.13 -1.12 19.65
N ALA A 19 18.33 -1.47 19.25
CA ALA A 19 19.28 -0.52 18.68
C ALA A 19 19.10 -0.45 17.16
N ILE A 20 19.08 0.76 16.59
CA ILE A 20 18.93 1.01 15.16
C ILE A 20 20.08 1.89 14.71
N ILE A 21 20.82 1.45 13.69
CA ILE A 21 21.94 2.18 13.09
C ILE A 21 21.65 2.33 11.60
N ASP A 22 21.71 3.56 11.10
CA ASP A 22 21.46 3.88 9.69
C ASP A 22 20.15 3.27 9.13
N GLY A 23 19.10 3.26 9.97
CA GLY A 23 17.78 2.76 9.61
C GLY A 23 17.60 1.24 9.68
N ILE A 24 18.60 0.50 10.15
CA ILE A 24 18.60 -0.97 10.25
C ILE A 24 18.79 -1.39 11.71
N VAL A 25 18.08 -2.42 12.14
CA VAL A 25 18.22 -3.00 13.48
C VAL A 25 19.62 -3.60 13.63
N ALA A 26 20.34 -3.16 14.66
CA ALA A 26 21.70 -3.61 14.95
C ALA A 26 21.73 -4.90 15.80
N ALA A 27 22.85 -5.62 15.75
CA ALA A 27 23.07 -6.85 16.54
C ALA A 27 23.47 -6.58 18.02
N GLY A 28 23.73 -5.33 18.40
CA GLY A 28 24.15 -4.95 19.75
C GLY A 28 23.98 -3.47 20.01
N GLU A 29 24.16 -3.06 21.27
CA GLU A 29 24.09 -1.67 21.68
C GLU A 29 25.35 -0.93 21.19
N SER A 30 25.16 0.33 20.77
CA SER A 30 26.25 1.27 20.46
C SER A 30 26.40 2.23 21.63
N ALA A 31 27.63 2.53 22.01
CA ALA A 31 27.90 3.60 23.00
C ALA A 31 27.59 4.97 22.38
N ASP A 32 27.10 5.91 23.19
CA ASP A 32 26.79 7.28 22.80
C ASP A 32 25.70 7.44 21.72
N VAL A 33 24.53 6.79 21.91
CA VAL A 33 23.37 6.93 21.02
C VAL A 33 22.23 7.67 21.70
N ALA A 34 21.44 8.41 20.90
CA ALA A 34 20.18 8.96 21.37
C ALA A 34 19.27 7.83 21.85
N THR A 35 18.61 8.02 23.00
CA THR A 35 17.75 6.97 23.58
C THR A 35 16.32 7.47 23.69
N LEU A 36 15.38 6.67 23.17
CA LEU A 36 13.95 6.83 23.37
C LEU A 36 13.51 5.87 24.47
N PHE A 37 13.37 6.37 25.69
CA PHE A 37 12.97 5.57 26.84
C PHE A 37 11.48 5.25 26.81
N CYS A 38 11.12 3.99 27.04
CA CYS A 38 9.74 3.52 27.06
C CYS A 38 9.46 2.46 28.12
N PRO A 39 9.82 2.68 29.41
CA PRO A 39 9.75 1.65 30.47
C PRO A 39 8.32 1.12 30.72
N ASP A 40 7.30 1.91 30.42
CA ASP A 40 5.89 1.55 30.59
C ASP A 40 5.21 1.12 29.26
N GLY A 41 5.98 1.03 28.18
CA GLY A 41 5.50 0.67 26.85
C GLY A 41 5.95 -0.73 26.42
N GLU A 42 5.39 -1.22 25.33
CA GLU A 42 5.80 -2.45 24.65
C GLU A 42 6.31 -2.13 23.26
N ILE A 43 7.50 -2.60 22.92
CA ILE A 43 8.08 -2.47 21.57
C ILE A 43 7.53 -3.56 20.67
N THR A 44 6.84 -3.16 19.61
CA THR A 44 6.27 -4.02 18.58
C THR A 44 6.77 -3.61 17.20
N PRO A 45 6.76 -4.51 16.18
CA PRO A 45 6.99 -4.10 14.81
C PRO A 45 5.97 -3.04 14.38
N GLY A 46 6.41 -2.08 13.55
CA GLY A 46 5.47 -1.19 12.86
C GLY A 46 4.65 -1.97 11.83
N ALA A 47 3.37 -1.65 11.68
CA ALA A 47 2.53 -2.36 10.73
C ALA A 47 2.88 -2.02 9.27
N VAL A 48 2.63 -2.97 8.37
CA VAL A 48 2.76 -2.80 6.90
C VAL A 48 1.37 -2.89 6.28
N CYS A 49 0.94 -1.84 5.58
CA CYS A 49 -0.18 -1.88 4.67
C CYS A 49 0.34 -2.26 3.27
N ALA A 50 0.07 -3.49 2.84
CA ALA A 50 0.69 -4.07 1.65
C ALA A 50 -0.01 -3.67 0.33
N HIS A 51 -1.13 -2.96 0.38
CA HIS A 51 -1.83 -2.36 -0.74
C HIS A 51 -2.77 -1.27 -0.25
N THR A 52 -2.64 -0.08 -0.83
CA THR A 52 -3.48 1.06 -0.50
C THR A 52 -3.49 2.11 -1.61
N HIS A 53 -4.36 3.11 -1.45
CA HIS A 53 -4.52 4.26 -2.34
C HIS A 53 -4.48 5.57 -1.54
N MET A 54 -3.31 6.18 -1.40
CA MET A 54 -3.19 7.45 -0.65
C MET A 54 -4.03 8.59 -1.24
N TYR A 55 -4.40 8.50 -2.52
CA TYR A 55 -5.26 9.50 -3.15
C TYR A 55 -6.70 9.53 -2.61
N SER A 56 -7.14 8.47 -1.91
CA SER A 56 -8.45 8.39 -1.26
C SER A 56 -8.49 9.05 0.13
N GLY A 57 -7.37 9.54 0.64
CA GLY A 57 -7.24 10.05 2.02
C GLY A 57 -8.20 11.18 2.38
N LEU A 58 -8.73 11.90 1.40
CA LEU A 58 -9.75 12.94 1.65
C LEU A 58 -11.18 12.41 1.73
N ALA A 59 -11.44 11.12 1.41
CA ALA A 59 -12.79 10.56 1.42
C ALA A 59 -13.54 10.73 2.76
N PRO A 60 -12.91 10.59 3.94
CA PRO A 60 -13.57 10.82 5.23
C PRO A 60 -14.06 12.26 5.46
N TYR A 61 -13.58 13.22 4.67
CA TYR A 61 -13.98 14.63 4.74
C TYR A 61 -15.19 14.94 3.86
N GLY A 62 -16.19 14.05 3.88
CA GLY A 62 -17.49 14.29 3.25
C GLY A 62 -17.52 14.02 1.75
N MET A 63 -16.84 12.97 1.28
CA MET A 63 -17.01 12.52 -0.11
C MET A 63 -18.49 12.30 -0.42
N PRO A 64 -19.05 12.95 -1.47
CA PRO A 64 -20.46 12.83 -1.78
C PRO A 64 -20.80 11.40 -2.21
N PRO A 65 -21.95 10.85 -1.75
CA PRO A 65 -22.40 9.56 -2.24
C PRO A 65 -22.72 9.64 -3.74
N PRO A 66 -22.45 8.55 -4.48
CA PRO A 66 -22.77 8.52 -5.90
C PRO A 66 -24.29 8.54 -6.15
N ASP A 67 -24.72 9.32 -7.13
CA ASP A 67 -26.10 9.40 -7.60
C ASP A 67 -26.16 9.17 -9.12
N PRO A 68 -26.87 8.13 -9.60
CA PRO A 68 -27.57 7.09 -8.82
C PRO A 68 -26.62 6.14 -8.08
N PRO A 69 -27.08 5.48 -6.99
CA PRO A 69 -26.27 4.52 -6.26
C PRO A 69 -25.77 3.37 -7.17
N PRO A 70 -24.53 2.88 -7.01
CA PRO A 70 -24.01 1.80 -7.82
C PRO A 70 -24.66 0.46 -7.45
N GLN A 71 -24.95 -0.36 -8.46
CA GLN A 71 -25.58 -1.67 -8.30
C GLN A 71 -24.59 -2.83 -8.39
N ASP A 72 -23.45 -2.62 -9.05
CA ASP A 72 -22.39 -3.58 -9.27
C ASP A 72 -21.01 -2.92 -9.13
N PHE A 73 -19.97 -3.73 -9.22
CA PHE A 73 -18.59 -3.29 -9.05
C PHE A 73 -18.17 -2.28 -10.14
N LEU A 74 -18.49 -2.51 -11.39
CA LEU A 74 -18.10 -1.58 -12.47
C LEU A 74 -18.73 -0.21 -12.28
N GLN A 75 -19.96 -0.16 -11.75
CA GLN A 75 -20.60 1.11 -11.40
C GLN A 75 -19.98 1.77 -10.17
N ILE A 76 -19.42 1.00 -9.22
CA ILE A 76 -18.62 1.56 -8.11
C ILE A 76 -17.36 2.21 -8.69
N LEU A 77 -16.66 1.54 -9.58
CA LEU A 77 -15.49 2.10 -10.25
C LEU A 77 -15.85 3.38 -11.01
N ASP A 78 -16.84 3.33 -11.90
CA ASP A 78 -17.22 4.45 -12.77
C ASP A 78 -17.74 5.67 -12.01
N ARG A 79 -18.60 5.46 -10.99
CA ARG A 79 -19.30 6.53 -10.28
C ARG A 79 -18.56 7.07 -9.06
N VAL A 80 -17.57 6.32 -8.52
CA VAL A 80 -16.82 6.72 -7.32
C VAL A 80 -15.33 6.86 -7.66
N TRP A 81 -14.63 5.75 -7.84
CA TRP A 81 -13.17 5.74 -7.88
C TRP A 81 -12.60 6.42 -9.12
N TRP A 82 -13.15 6.14 -10.32
CA TRP A 82 -12.70 6.75 -11.57
C TRP A 82 -13.12 8.23 -11.72
N ARG A 83 -14.10 8.69 -10.94
CA ARG A 83 -14.40 10.12 -10.83
C ARG A 83 -13.44 10.82 -9.87
N LEU A 84 -13.15 10.16 -8.75
CA LEU A 84 -12.19 10.67 -7.77
C LEU A 84 -10.80 10.85 -8.41
N ASP A 85 -10.28 9.82 -9.09
CA ASP A 85 -8.95 9.86 -9.71
C ASP A 85 -8.83 10.93 -10.80
N ARG A 86 -9.89 11.13 -11.62
CA ARG A 86 -9.93 12.22 -12.62
C ARG A 86 -10.03 13.61 -12.00
N ALA A 87 -10.56 13.74 -10.80
CA ALA A 87 -10.74 15.02 -10.13
C ALA A 87 -9.46 15.54 -9.45
N LEU A 88 -8.45 14.70 -9.25
CA LEU A 88 -7.22 15.06 -8.56
C LEU A 88 -6.44 16.18 -9.28
N ASP A 89 -5.82 17.03 -8.49
CA ASP A 89 -4.82 18.00 -8.90
C ASP A 89 -3.64 17.99 -7.89
N PRO A 90 -2.52 18.69 -8.14
CA PRO A 90 -1.36 18.65 -7.25
C PRO A 90 -1.69 19.01 -5.79
N ASN A 91 -2.59 19.97 -5.54
CA ASN A 91 -2.92 20.40 -4.18
C ASN A 91 -3.79 19.38 -3.45
N THR A 92 -4.80 18.85 -4.14
CA THR A 92 -5.69 17.84 -3.56
C THR A 92 -4.96 16.53 -3.32
N LEU A 93 -4.08 16.10 -4.23
CA LEU A 93 -3.24 14.92 -4.05
C LEU A 93 -2.25 15.10 -2.89
N THR A 94 -1.60 16.25 -2.79
CA THR A 94 -0.68 16.56 -1.67
C THR A 94 -1.41 16.50 -0.33
N ALA A 95 -2.59 17.10 -0.24
CA ALA A 95 -3.38 17.10 0.99
C ALA A 95 -3.86 15.70 1.36
N SER A 96 -4.34 14.94 0.37
CA SER A 96 -4.78 13.55 0.55
C SER A 96 -3.64 12.68 1.09
N ALA A 97 -2.48 12.70 0.44
CA ALA A 97 -1.33 11.91 0.85
C ALA A 97 -0.85 12.26 2.26
N ARG A 98 -0.75 13.57 2.58
CA ARG A 98 -0.28 14.02 3.91
C ARG A 98 -1.23 13.60 5.03
N ASP A 99 -2.52 13.76 4.83
CA ASP A 99 -3.50 13.35 5.84
C ASP A 99 -3.52 11.82 6.00
N TYR A 100 -3.53 11.08 4.89
CA TYR A 100 -3.49 9.62 4.90
C TYR A 100 -2.26 9.09 5.66
N ILE A 101 -1.08 9.62 5.35
CA ILE A 101 0.18 9.23 6.00
C ILE A 101 0.17 9.59 7.49
N ALA A 102 -0.32 10.79 7.85
CA ALA A 102 -0.39 11.23 9.24
C ALA A 102 -1.26 10.28 10.08
N GLN A 103 -2.45 9.94 9.58
CA GLN A 103 -3.36 9.01 10.25
C GLN A 103 -2.76 7.59 10.33
N ALA A 104 -2.12 7.11 9.26
CA ALA A 104 -1.44 5.82 9.24
C ALA A 104 -0.32 5.72 10.30
N LEU A 105 0.54 6.74 10.40
CA LEU A 105 1.60 6.80 11.42
C LEU A 105 1.02 6.79 12.84
N LEU A 106 -0.03 7.58 13.09
CA LEU A 106 -0.70 7.63 14.39
C LEU A 106 -1.39 6.32 14.75
N ALA A 107 -1.83 5.53 13.77
CA ALA A 107 -2.33 4.16 13.96
C ALA A 107 -1.22 3.11 14.16
N GLY A 108 0.06 3.47 13.91
CA GLY A 108 1.22 2.59 14.04
C GLY A 108 1.59 1.83 12.76
N THR A 109 1.08 2.29 11.62
CA THR A 109 1.52 1.80 10.30
C THR A 109 2.76 2.58 9.88
N THR A 110 3.85 1.87 9.56
CA THR A 110 5.16 2.44 9.24
C THR A 110 5.55 2.30 7.78
N THR A 111 4.82 1.45 7.04
CA THR A 111 5.09 1.20 5.62
C THR A 111 3.78 1.11 4.84
N LEU A 112 3.73 1.81 3.71
CA LEU A 112 2.62 1.78 2.74
C LEU A 112 3.11 1.23 1.40
N VAL A 113 2.33 0.34 0.79
CA VAL A 113 2.49 -0.07 -0.61
C VAL A 113 1.35 0.57 -1.40
N ASP A 114 1.63 1.72 -1.97
CA ASP A 114 0.63 2.56 -2.62
C ASP A 114 0.47 2.23 -4.10
N HIS A 115 -0.76 2.24 -4.55
CA HIS A 115 -1.14 2.09 -5.95
C HIS A 115 -1.92 3.33 -6.39
N HIS A 116 -1.31 4.19 -7.19
CA HIS A 116 -1.81 5.52 -7.49
C HIS A 116 -2.42 5.63 -8.90
N GLU A 117 -3.56 6.30 -9.00
CA GLU A 117 -4.18 6.72 -10.25
C GLU A 117 -4.57 8.20 -10.21
N SER A 118 -4.25 8.92 -11.28
CA SER A 118 -4.68 10.30 -11.51
C SER A 118 -4.52 10.66 -13.00
N PRO A 119 -5.45 10.25 -13.88
CA PRO A 119 -5.28 10.37 -15.33
C PRO A 119 -5.10 11.81 -15.82
N ASN A 120 -5.60 12.79 -15.07
CA ASN A 120 -5.41 14.22 -15.37
C ASN A 120 -4.15 14.81 -14.69
N LEU A 121 -3.40 14.00 -13.94
CA LEU A 121 -2.15 14.38 -13.25
C LEU A 121 -1.19 13.19 -13.24
N ILE A 122 -0.77 12.69 -14.41
CA ILE A 122 0.14 11.53 -14.47
C ILE A 122 1.55 11.96 -14.07
N GLU A 123 2.13 12.87 -14.85
CA GLU A 123 3.51 13.31 -14.64
C GLU A 123 3.68 14.08 -13.33
N GLY A 124 4.60 13.60 -12.51
CA GLY A 124 4.94 14.19 -11.21
C GLY A 124 4.03 13.77 -10.07
N SER A 125 2.98 12.97 -10.31
CA SER A 125 2.11 12.48 -9.25
C SER A 125 2.86 11.65 -8.22
N LEU A 126 3.72 10.73 -8.66
CA LEU A 126 4.52 9.90 -7.76
C LEU A 126 5.59 10.70 -7.02
N ALA A 127 6.08 11.80 -7.58
CA ALA A 127 6.97 12.71 -6.87
C ALA A 127 6.26 13.42 -5.71
N ILE A 128 5.00 13.82 -5.88
CA ILE A 128 4.16 14.39 -4.80
C ILE A 128 4.00 13.38 -3.66
N LEU A 129 3.69 12.11 -3.98
CA LEU A 129 3.54 11.06 -2.98
C LEU A 129 4.85 10.76 -2.26
N ALA A 130 5.96 10.67 -2.99
CA ALA A 130 7.29 10.46 -2.43
C ALA A 130 7.70 11.59 -1.48
N GLU A 131 7.46 12.85 -1.87
CA GLU A 131 7.71 14.02 -1.01
C GLU A 131 6.89 13.97 0.28
N ALA A 132 5.61 13.62 0.21
CA ALA A 132 4.76 13.46 1.38
C ALA A 132 5.29 12.37 2.32
N CYS A 133 5.70 11.21 1.77
CA CYS A 133 6.31 10.12 2.53
C CYS A 133 7.61 10.56 3.22
N GLU A 134 8.50 11.24 2.51
CA GLU A 134 9.78 11.69 3.07
C GLU A 134 9.60 12.79 4.12
N MET A 135 8.66 13.71 3.90
CA MET A 135 8.35 14.80 4.84
C MET A 135 7.85 14.26 6.19
N LEU A 136 6.94 13.30 6.17
CA LEU A 136 6.35 12.73 7.37
C LEU A 136 7.13 11.54 7.93
N GLY A 137 8.08 11.02 7.16
CA GLY A 137 8.93 9.89 7.55
C GLY A 137 8.26 8.52 7.35
N MET A 138 7.34 8.39 6.41
CA MET A 138 6.70 7.12 6.05
C MET A 138 7.57 6.32 5.09
N ARG A 139 7.72 5.01 5.33
CA ARG A 139 8.30 4.12 4.32
C ARG A 139 7.27 3.76 3.26
N ALA A 140 7.67 3.73 1.98
CA ALA A 140 6.72 3.41 0.91
C ALA A 140 7.31 2.62 -0.26
N LEU A 141 6.46 1.78 -0.87
CA LEU A 141 6.57 1.35 -2.26
C LEU A 141 5.51 2.10 -3.05
N LEU A 142 5.88 2.75 -4.15
CA LEU A 142 4.97 3.59 -4.93
C LEU A 142 4.93 3.13 -6.37
N CYS A 143 3.74 3.10 -6.97
CA CYS A 143 3.54 2.92 -8.40
C CYS A 143 2.40 3.78 -8.93
N TYR A 144 2.44 4.04 -10.23
CA TYR A 144 1.30 4.55 -10.98
C TYR A 144 0.58 3.36 -11.64
N GLY A 145 -0.70 3.19 -11.41
CA GLY A 145 -1.54 2.17 -12.02
C GLY A 145 -1.82 2.49 -13.49
N ALA A 146 -0.89 2.10 -14.38
CA ALA A 146 -1.03 2.35 -15.80
C ALA A 146 -2.32 1.75 -16.35
N THR A 147 -3.07 2.52 -17.13
CA THR A 147 -4.40 2.16 -17.64
C THR A 147 -4.65 2.78 -19.01
N GLU A 148 -5.61 2.26 -19.76
CA GLU A 148 -6.02 2.79 -21.07
C GLU A 148 -7.48 3.34 -21.04
N ARG A 149 -8.02 3.59 -19.84
CA ARG A 149 -9.45 3.91 -19.61
C ARG A 149 -9.89 5.25 -20.18
N ASN A 150 -9.03 6.27 -20.17
CA ASN A 150 -9.41 7.65 -20.50
C ASN A 150 -8.82 8.09 -21.86
N PHE A 151 -7.53 7.87 -22.06
CA PHE A 151 -6.79 8.36 -23.24
C PHE A 151 -6.14 7.21 -24.03
N GLY A 152 -6.58 5.98 -23.79
CA GLY A 152 -6.09 4.80 -24.49
C GLY A 152 -4.62 4.51 -24.19
N ARG A 153 -3.94 3.95 -25.20
CA ARG A 153 -2.56 3.46 -25.08
C ARG A 153 -1.56 4.56 -24.64
N GLU A 154 -1.78 5.80 -25.04
CA GLU A 154 -0.92 6.93 -24.65
C GLU A 154 -0.93 7.15 -23.12
N GLU A 155 -2.09 7.03 -22.49
CA GLU A 155 -2.22 7.13 -21.03
C GLU A 155 -1.37 6.06 -20.34
N ALA A 156 -1.44 4.80 -20.80
CA ALA A 156 -0.67 3.72 -20.23
C ALA A 156 0.84 3.91 -20.38
N VAL A 157 1.30 4.35 -21.54
CA VAL A 157 2.73 4.67 -21.79
C VAL A 157 3.22 5.74 -20.81
N ARG A 158 2.44 6.80 -20.61
CA ARG A 158 2.77 7.89 -19.67
C ARG A 158 2.80 7.38 -18.22
N GLY A 159 1.83 6.51 -17.83
CA GLY A 159 1.78 5.90 -16.51
C GLY A 159 2.99 5.00 -16.24
N LEU A 160 3.39 4.15 -17.19
CA LEU A 160 4.60 3.33 -17.07
C LEU A 160 5.87 4.18 -17.01
N ALA A 161 5.93 5.27 -17.79
CA ALA A 161 7.04 6.22 -17.73
C ALA A 161 7.11 6.93 -16.37
N GLU A 162 5.98 7.26 -15.75
CA GLU A 162 5.95 7.85 -14.41
C GLU A 162 6.52 6.89 -13.35
N CYS A 163 6.18 5.59 -13.40
CA CYS A 163 6.78 4.57 -12.52
C CYS A 163 8.32 4.57 -12.60
N SER A 164 8.87 4.76 -13.80
CA SER A 164 10.34 4.76 -14.02
C SER A 164 11.05 5.99 -13.48
N ARG A 165 10.33 7.08 -13.18
CA ARG A 165 10.90 8.35 -12.67
C ARG A 165 11.12 8.39 -11.17
N ILE A 166 10.61 7.41 -10.41
CA ILE A 166 10.79 7.40 -8.97
C ILE A 166 12.26 7.22 -8.63
N ASN A 167 12.82 8.23 -7.98
CA ASN A 167 14.14 8.13 -7.38
C ASN A 167 14.07 7.31 -6.10
N SER A 168 14.75 6.17 -6.07
CA SER A 168 14.86 5.38 -4.86
C SER A 168 15.59 6.14 -3.75
N SER A 169 15.01 6.15 -2.55
CA SER A 169 15.60 6.72 -1.34
C SER A 169 15.64 5.66 -0.22
N PRO A 170 16.19 5.95 0.92
CA PRO A 170 16.11 5.03 2.06
C PRO A 170 14.69 4.68 2.49
N LEU A 171 13.71 5.58 2.27
CA LEU A 171 12.31 5.37 2.62
C LEU A 171 11.44 4.90 1.44
N VAL A 172 11.75 5.33 0.20
CA VAL A 172 10.87 5.13 -0.94
C VAL A 172 11.52 4.26 -2.01
N ARG A 173 10.77 3.32 -2.56
CA ARG A 173 11.11 2.52 -3.74
C ARG A 173 9.99 2.57 -4.76
N GLY A 174 10.34 2.58 -6.04
CA GLY A 174 9.39 2.45 -7.14
C GLY A 174 9.09 0.98 -7.45
N VAL A 175 7.84 0.72 -7.85
CA VAL A 175 7.39 -0.52 -8.47
C VAL A 175 6.60 -0.17 -9.74
N ILE A 176 6.34 -1.14 -10.62
CA ILE A 176 5.65 -0.91 -11.89
C ILE A 176 4.17 -1.22 -11.72
N GLY A 177 3.31 -0.22 -11.84
CA GLY A 177 1.87 -0.35 -11.67
C GLY A 177 1.15 -0.68 -12.98
N LEU A 178 0.23 -1.61 -12.91
CA LEU A 178 -0.88 -1.79 -13.87
C LEU A 178 -2.18 -1.68 -13.07
N HIS A 179 -3.16 -0.92 -13.58
CA HIS A 179 -4.42 -0.82 -12.85
C HIS A 179 -5.07 -2.20 -12.69
N ALA A 180 -5.49 -2.81 -13.76
CA ALA A 180 -6.02 -4.18 -13.78
C ALA A 180 -5.88 -4.77 -15.18
N SER A 181 -6.02 -6.10 -15.30
CA SER A 181 -5.92 -6.80 -16.59
C SER A 181 -6.93 -6.24 -17.61
N PHE A 182 -8.17 -6.02 -17.20
CA PHE A 182 -9.24 -5.58 -18.11
C PHE A 182 -9.14 -4.13 -18.58
N THR A 183 -8.31 -3.31 -17.96
CA THR A 183 -8.16 -1.88 -18.29
C THR A 183 -6.97 -1.57 -19.18
N VAL A 184 -6.24 -2.57 -19.66
CA VAL A 184 -5.03 -2.43 -20.48
C VAL A 184 -4.99 -3.42 -21.63
N SER A 185 -4.28 -3.06 -22.70
CA SER A 185 -3.99 -3.96 -23.80
C SER A 185 -2.88 -4.96 -23.47
N ASP A 186 -2.74 -6.00 -24.29
CA ASP A 186 -1.64 -6.98 -24.21
C ASP A 186 -0.27 -6.31 -24.39
N GLU A 187 -0.22 -5.26 -25.17
CA GLU A 187 1.01 -4.48 -25.42
C GLU A 187 1.46 -3.77 -24.15
N THR A 188 0.54 -3.10 -23.44
CA THR A 188 0.82 -2.46 -22.13
C THR A 188 1.29 -3.47 -21.09
N ILE A 189 0.66 -4.66 -21.04
CA ILE A 189 1.05 -5.71 -20.11
C ILE A 189 2.49 -6.18 -20.38
N ARG A 190 2.86 -6.41 -21.65
CA ARG A 190 4.24 -6.81 -22.03
C ARG A 190 5.25 -5.74 -21.65
N GLU A 191 4.97 -4.47 -21.96
CA GLU A 191 5.85 -3.35 -21.62
C GLU A 191 6.04 -3.20 -20.11
N ALA A 192 4.99 -3.38 -19.31
CA ALA A 192 5.11 -3.35 -17.85
C ALA A 192 6.06 -4.45 -17.34
N GLY A 193 5.95 -5.67 -17.87
CA GLY A 193 6.83 -6.78 -17.56
C GLY A 193 8.29 -6.53 -18.00
N ASP A 194 8.49 -6.00 -19.20
CA ASP A 194 9.82 -5.64 -19.70
C ASP A 194 10.44 -4.53 -18.85
N LEU A 195 9.67 -3.51 -18.50
CA LEU A 195 10.12 -2.42 -17.64
C LEU A 195 10.51 -2.92 -16.24
N ALA A 196 9.70 -3.80 -15.65
CA ALA A 196 9.99 -4.39 -14.35
C ALA A 196 11.33 -5.17 -14.37
N ARG A 197 11.56 -5.97 -15.42
CA ARG A 197 12.83 -6.70 -15.60
C ARG A 197 14.01 -5.76 -15.79
N ASN A 198 13.87 -4.76 -16.65
CA ASN A 198 14.95 -3.80 -16.96
C ASN A 198 15.37 -2.97 -15.74
N LEU A 199 14.42 -2.57 -14.91
CA LEU A 199 14.66 -1.78 -13.70
C LEU A 199 14.93 -2.66 -12.45
N ARG A 200 14.88 -3.98 -12.57
CA ARG A 200 14.93 -4.92 -11.42
C ARG A 200 13.87 -4.58 -10.36
N ALA A 201 12.75 -4.08 -10.83
CA ALA A 201 11.56 -3.80 -10.04
C ALA A 201 10.60 -5.00 -10.09
N VAL A 202 9.43 -4.85 -9.50
CA VAL A 202 8.30 -5.78 -9.58
C VAL A 202 7.07 -5.08 -10.11
N THR A 203 6.08 -5.84 -10.53
CA THR A 203 4.78 -5.29 -10.88
C THR A 203 3.84 -5.28 -9.68
N HIS A 204 2.89 -4.34 -9.68
CA HIS A 204 1.79 -4.26 -8.73
C HIS A 204 0.49 -4.04 -9.52
N VAL A 205 -0.49 -4.93 -9.36
CA VAL A 205 -1.70 -4.95 -10.17
C VAL A 205 -2.90 -5.53 -9.41
N HIS A 206 -4.11 -4.98 -9.63
CA HIS A 206 -5.36 -5.60 -9.18
C HIS A 206 -5.67 -6.81 -10.07
N VAL A 207 -5.98 -7.96 -9.49
CA VAL A 207 -6.22 -9.21 -10.22
C VAL A 207 -7.45 -9.90 -9.69
N ALA A 208 -8.39 -10.18 -10.60
CA ALA A 208 -9.59 -10.95 -10.30
C ALA A 208 -10.32 -10.45 -9.04
N GLU A 209 -10.41 -9.13 -8.88
CA GLU A 209 -11.19 -8.52 -7.81
C GLU A 209 -12.67 -8.79 -8.03
N ASP A 210 -13.15 -8.62 -9.27
CA ASP A 210 -14.52 -8.90 -9.69
C ASP A 210 -14.53 -9.84 -10.91
N LEU A 211 -15.68 -10.43 -11.17
CA LEU A 211 -15.90 -11.30 -12.32
C LEU A 211 -15.70 -10.57 -13.67
N ALA A 212 -15.86 -9.27 -13.71
CA ALA A 212 -15.63 -8.47 -14.91
C ALA A 212 -14.19 -8.63 -15.45
N ASP A 213 -13.19 -8.71 -14.57
CA ASP A 213 -11.79 -8.96 -14.97
C ASP A 213 -11.61 -10.36 -15.56
N VAL A 214 -12.31 -11.37 -14.99
CA VAL A 214 -12.28 -12.76 -15.47
C VAL A 214 -12.95 -12.88 -16.84
N GLU A 215 -14.10 -12.24 -17.02
CA GLU A 215 -14.89 -12.26 -18.27
C GLU A 215 -14.16 -11.53 -19.41
N ASP A 216 -13.54 -10.37 -19.11
CA ASP A 216 -12.71 -9.64 -20.08
C ASP A 216 -11.54 -10.50 -20.59
N ALA A 217 -10.79 -11.13 -19.66
CA ALA A 217 -9.68 -11.99 -20.02
C ALA A 217 -10.12 -13.16 -20.92
N ARG A 218 -11.25 -13.79 -20.61
CA ARG A 218 -11.84 -14.86 -21.43
C ARG A 218 -12.28 -14.37 -22.81
N THR A 219 -12.87 -13.20 -22.89
CA THR A 219 -13.26 -12.57 -24.15
C THR A 219 -12.04 -12.32 -25.05
N ARG A 220 -10.88 -12.04 -24.45
CA ARG A 220 -9.60 -11.86 -25.16
C ARG A 220 -8.89 -13.18 -25.47
N GLY A 221 -9.47 -14.34 -25.12
CA GLY A 221 -8.96 -15.68 -25.43
C GLY A 221 -7.99 -16.26 -24.39
N TYR A 222 -7.98 -15.73 -23.17
CA TYR A 222 -7.22 -16.26 -22.03
C TYR A 222 -8.14 -17.02 -21.06
N ASP A 223 -7.61 -17.97 -20.29
CA ASP A 223 -8.37 -18.70 -19.28
C ASP A 223 -8.81 -17.81 -18.11
N GLY A 224 -8.06 -16.75 -17.85
CA GLY A 224 -8.34 -15.75 -16.82
C GLY A 224 -7.31 -14.61 -16.79
N PRO A 225 -7.51 -13.61 -15.90
CA PRO A 225 -6.61 -12.45 -15.83
C PRO A 225 -5.19 -12.83 -15.39
N LEU A 226 -5.04 -13.82 -14.51
CA LEU A 226 -3.72 -14.30 -14.08
C LEU A 226 -2.95 -14.93 -15.23
N GLU A 227 -3.59 -15.84 -15.99
CA GLU A 227 -3.00 -16.50 -17.16
C GLU A 227 -2.59 -15.48 -18.23
N ARG A 228 -3.41 -14.47 -18.44
CA ARG A 228 -3.09 -13.35 -19.34
C ARG A 228 -1.83 -12.62 -18.87
N LEU A 229 -1.76 -12.21 -17.62
CA LEU A 229 -0.60 -11.49 -17.05
C LEU A 229 0.67 -12.37 -17.07
N LEU A 230 0.55 -13.67 -16.75
CA LEU A 230 1.67 -14.63 -16.78
C LEU A 230 2.17 -14.84 -18.21
N SER A 231 1.27 -15.13 -19.17
CA SER A 231 1.65 -15.41 -20.57
C SER A 231 2.27 -14.20 -21.26
N LEU A 232 1.88 -13.00 -20.88
CA LEU A 232 2.43 -11.75 -21.40
C LEU A 232 3.67 -11.25 -20.62
N GLY A 233 4.10 -11.99 -19.59
CA GLY A 233 5.34 -11.75 -18.85
C GLY A 233 5.29 -10.59 -17.88
N ALA A 234 4.11 -10.14 -17.46
CA ALA A 234 4.00 -9.07 -16.46
C ALA A 234 4.26 -9.55 -15.02
N ILE A 235 4.05 -10.84 -14.74
CA ILE A 235 4.33 -11.38 -13.41
C ILE A 235 5.80 -11.79 -13.33
N VAL A 236 6.57 -11.08 -12.54
CA VAL A 236 7.95 -11.39 -12.21
C VAL A 236 8.05 -11.83 -10.73
N PRO A 237 9.11 -12.54 -10.30
CA PRO A 237 9.26 -12.90 -8.90
C PRO A 237 9.20 -11.68 -7.96
N GLY A 238 8.32 -11.73 -6.97
CA GLY A 238 8.04 -10.62 -6.05
C GLY A 238 6.93 -9.68 -6.51
N SER A 239 6.29 -9.90 -7.67
CA SER A 239 5.10 -9.13 -8.11
C SER A 239 3.99 -9.17 -7.06
N ILE A 240 3.25 -8.08 -6.96
CA ILE A 240 2.20 -7.84 -5.96
C ILE A 240 0.85 -7.89 -6.66
N LEU A 241 0.01 -8.84 -6.28
CA LEU A 241 -1.31 -9.10 -6.84
C LEU A 241 -2.37 -8.75 -5.79
N ALA A 242 -3.08 -7.64 -5.96
CA ALA A 242 -4.12 -7.23 -5.03
C ALA A 242 -5.42 -8.01 -5.30
N HIS A 243 -6.17 -8.29 -4.24
CA HIS A 243 -7.46 -8.96 -4.15
C HIS A 243 -7.45 -10.47 -4.41
N GLY A 244 -7.43 -10.92 -5.65
CA GLY A 244 -7.47 -12.35 -5.99
C GLY A 244 -8.78 -13.06 -5.60
N VAL A 245 -9.90 -12.33 -5.49
CA VAL A 245 -11.20 -12.84 -4.98
C VAL A 245 -11.71 -14.01 -5.83
N HIS A 246 -11.64 -13.87 -7.15
CA HIS A 246 -12.18 -14.83 -8.11
C HIS A 246 -11.12 -15.75 -8.73
N LEU A 247 -9.93 -15.87 -8.12
CA LEU A 247 -8.93 -16.85 -8.52
C LEU A 247 -9.27 -18.25 -8.00
N SER A 248 -9.00 -19.27 -8.79
CA SER A 248 -9.08 -20.66 -8.34
C SER A 248 -7.87 -21.05 -7.48
N SER A 249 -7.98 -22.17 -6.77
CA SER A 249 -6.88 -22.72 -5.97
C SER A 249 -5.64 -23.04 -6.82
N GLU A 250 -5.81 -23.49 -8.06
CA GLU A 250 -4.74 -23.76 -9.02
C GLU A 250 -4.03 -22.46 -9.41
N GLN A 251 -4.79 -21.42 -9.72
CA GLN A 251 -4.27 -20.10 -10.08
C GLN A 251 -3.45 -19.49 -8.95
N VAL A 252 -3.95 -19.56 -7.71
CA VAL A 252 -3.22 -19.06 -6.53
C VAL A 252 -1.89 -19.80 -6.36
N ARG A 253 -1.88 -21.13 -6.46
CA ARG A 253 -0.64 -21.92 -6.40
C ARG A 253 0.32 -21.60 -7.57
N ALA A 254 -0.20 -21.41 -8.77
CA ALA A 254 0.60 -21.04 -9.94
C ALA A 254 1.28 -19.68 -9.75
N ALA A 255 0.57 -18.67 -9.26
CA ALA A 255 1.15 -17.35 -8.97
C ALA A 255 2.24 -17.42 -7.89
N GLU A 256 2.01 -18.18 -6.80
CA GLU A 256 3.04 -18.39 -5.78
C GLU A 256 4.29 -19.09 -6.32
N ALA A 257 4.11 -20.09 -7.19
CA ALA A 257 5.21 -20.80 -7.84
C ALA A 257 6.06 -19.86 -8.73
N HIS A 258 5.46 -18.81 -9.30
CA HIS A 258 6.17 -17.72 -9.99
C HIS A 258 6.77 -16.69 -9.04
N GLY A 259 6.60 -16.87 -7.72
CA GLY A 259 7.14 -16.00 -6.68
C GLY A 259 6.30 -14.77 -6.36
N ALA A 260 5.09 -14.65 -6.89
CA ALA A 260 4.20 -13.52 -6.63
C ALA A 260 3.69 -13.49 -5.19
N TRP A 261 3.37 -12.29 -4.72
CA TRP A 261 2.66 -12.00 -3.49
C TRP A 261 1.21 -11.70 -3.77
N PHE A 262 0.32 -12.14 -2.91
CA PHE A 262 -1.06 -11.66 -2.85
C PHE A 262 -1.24 -10.64 -1.74
N VAL A 263 -2.18 -9.71 -1.94
CA VAL A 263 -2.63 -8.81 -0.89
C VAL A 263 -4.14 -8.96 -0.73
N HIS A 264 -4.55 -9.41 0.45
CA HIS A 264 -5.95 -9.50 0.82
C HIS A 264 -6.41 -8.15 1.38
N ASN A 265 -7.54 -7.62 0.89
CA ASN A 265 -8.12 -6.33 1.28
C ASN A 265 -9.56 -6.55 1.81
N PRO A 266 -9.73 -7.17 2.99
CA PRO A 266 -11.05 -7.64 3.44
C PRO A 266 -12.12 -6.55 3.57
N ARG A 267 -11.80 -5.37 4.13
CA ARG A 267 -12.78 -4.27 4.22
C ARG A 267 -13.21 -3.77 2.84
N SER A 268 -12.28 -3.64 1.93
CA SER A 268 -12.57 -3.19 0.58
C SER A 268 -13.41 -4.22 -0.19
N ASN A 269 -13.03 -5.49 -0.14
CA ASN A 269 -13.77 -6.56 -0.80
C ASN A 269 -15.23 -6.63 -0.31
N GLU A 270 -15.45 -6.47 1.01
CA GLU A 270 -16.79 -6.38 1.60
C GLU A 270 -17.54 -5.13 1.14
N GLY A 271 -16.90 -3.96 1.20
CA GLY A 271 -17.48 -2.67 0.81
C GLY A 271 -17.86 -2.61 -0.67
N ASN A 272 -17.01 -3.15 -1.54
CA ASN A 272 -17.22 -3.27 -2.98
C ASN A 272 -18.18 -4.43 -3.36
N ARG A 273 -18.56 -5.27 -2.39
CA ARG A 273 -19.46 -6.42 -2.58
C ARG A 273 -18.93 -7.44 -3.59
N VAL A 274 -17.63 -7.58 -3.73
CA VAL A 274 -16.99 -8.50 -4.67
C VAL A 274 -16.81 -9.91 -4.10
N GLY A 275 -16.94 -10.08 -2.79
CA GLY A 275 -16.86 -11.37 -2.10
C GLY A 275 -15.61 -11.53 -1.24
N TYR A 276 -15.35 -12.75 -0.80
CA TYR A 276 -14.22 -13.10 0.06
C TYR A 276 -13.21 -13.96 -0.70
N ALA A 277 -11.92 -13.64 -0.60
CA ALA A 277 -10.84 -14.30 -1.32
C ALA A 277 -10.40 -15.62 -0.64
N SER A 278 -11.30 -16.62 -0.56
CA SER A 278 -11.08 -17.89 0.16
C SER A 278 -9.88 -18.70 -0.35
N ASN A 279 -9.64 -18.66 -1.65
CA ASN A 279 -8.57 -19.44 -2.27
C ASN A 279 -7.16 -18.92 -1.97
N LEU A 280 -7.02 -17.71 -1.40
CA LEU A 280 -5.73 -17.19 -0.96
C LEU A 280 -5.07 -18.04 0.12
N SER A 281 -5.85 -18.86 0.87
CA SER A 281 -5.33 -19.86 1.81
C SER A 281 -4.40 -20.89 1.17
N GLN A 282 -4.40 -21.01 -0.16
CA GLN A 282 -3.50 -21.90 -0.91
C GLN A 282 -2.09 -21.31 -1.11
N SER A 283 -1.84 -20.06 -0.68
CA SER A 283 -0.52 -19.42 -0.74
C SER A 283 0.00 -19.04 0.64
N ARG A 284 1.33 -19.14 0.81
CA ARG A 284 2.07 -18.65 1.98
C ARG A 284 2.56 -17.20 1.81
N LYS A 285 2.38 -16.64 0.61
CA LYS A 285 2.74 -15.27 0.24
C LYS A 285 1.48 -14.41 0.16
N VAL A 286 0.75 -14.30 1.26
CA VAL A 286 -0.44 -13.44 1.38
C VAL A 286 -0.19 -12.41 2.46
N ALA A 287 -0.16 -11.13 2.08
CA ALA A 287 -0.09 -9.99 2.98
C ALA A 287 -1.48 -9.34 3.15
N LEU A 288 -1.59 -8.36 4.04
CA LEU A 288 -2.81 -7.62 4.33
C LEU A 288 -2.69 -6.18 3.83
N GLY A 289 -3.72 -5.67 3.16
CA GLY A 289 -3.83 -4.29 2.69
C GLY A 289 -5.21 -3.71 2.94
N THR A 290 -5.36 -2.41 2.77
CA THR A 290 -6.61 -1.68 3.05
C THR A 290 -7.31 -1.18 1.80
N ASP A 291 -6.63 -1.19 0.66
CA ASP A 291 -7.12 -0.63 -0.60
C ASP A 291 -7.51 0.85 -0.42
N GLY A 292 -8.70 1.28 -0.82
CA GLY A 292 -9.18 2.65 -0.67
C GLY A 292 -9.55 3.09 0.74
N TRP A 293 -9.42 2.23 1.77
CA TRP A 293 -9.69 2.56 3.17
C TRP A 293 -8.45 3.12 3.89
N ASP A 294 -8.65 3.67 5.09
CA ASP A 294 -7.55 4.13 5.95
C ASP A 294 -6.58 2.98 6.31
N ALA A 295 -5.31 3.32 6.56
CA ALA A 295 -4.26 2.36 6.88
C ALA A 295 -4.16 2.05 8.39
N ASP A 296 -5.29 1.99 9.12
CA ASP A 296 -5.33 1.37 10.45
C ASP A 296 -5.33 -0.16 10.29
N MET A 297 -4.14 -0.74 10.35
CA MET A 297 -3.96 -2.17 10.14
C MET A 297 -4.51 -3.02 11.28
N ALA A 298 -4.80 -2.45 12.46
CA ALA A 298 -5.49 -3.18 13.53
C ALA A 298 -6.97 -3.37 13.19
N VAL A 299 -7.61 -2.34 12.62
CA VAL A 299 -9.00 -2.42 12.12
C VAL A 299 -9.08 -3.41 10.96
N GLU A 300 -8.14 -3.36 10.02
CA GLU A 300 -8.11 -4.31 8.89
C GLU A 300 -7.91 -5.75 9.34
N GLN A 301 -7.01 -5.99 10.31
CA GLN A 301 -6.82 -7.32 10.91
C GLN A 301 -8.09 -7.83 11.59
N ALA A 302 -8.80 -6.97 12.32
CA ALA A 302 -10.05 -7.34 12.98
C ALA A 302 -11.14 -7.72 11.94
N ALA A 303 -11.24 -6.97 10.85
CA ALA A 303 -12.14 -7.29 9.73
C ALA A 303 -11.76 -8.62 9.08
N LEU A 304 -10.47 -8.86 8.83
CA LEU A 304 -9.98 -10.14 8.30
C LEU A 304 -10.40 -11.31 9.20
N MET A 305 -10.17 -11.21 10.51
CA MET A 305 -10.50 -12.30 11.44
C MET A 305 -12.00 -12.60 11.48
N ARG A 306 -12.84 -11.56 11.47
CA ARG A 306 -14.30 -11.71 11.39
C ARG A 306 -14.73 -12.40 10.09
N LEU A 307 -14.31 -11.87 8.95
CA LEU A 307 -14.69 -12.39 7.63
C LEU A 307 -14.14 -13.80 7.38
N ALA A 308 -12.94 -14.12 7.88
CA ALA A 308 -12.38 -15.46 7.79
C ALA A 308 -13.24 -16.47 8.57
N ALA A 309 -13.71 -16.12 9.77
CA ALA A 309 -14.61 -16.97 10.55
C ALA A 309 -15.94 -17.19 9.82
N GLU A 310 -16.53 -16.15 9.24
CA GLU A 310 -17.78 -16.22 8.46
C GLU A 310 -17.65 -17.09 7.21
N ASN A 311 -16.47 -17.10 6.58
CA ASN A 311 -16.19 -17.86 5.36
C ASN A 311 -15.47 -19.19 5.59
N HIS A 312 -15.32 -19.62 6.86
CA HIS A 312 -14.63 -20.86 7.23
C HIS A 312 -13.21 -20.95 6.66
N ASP A 313 -12.53 -19.79 6.45
CA ASP A 313 -11.12 -19.75 6.09
C ASP A 313 -10.26 -20.17 7.30
N GLY A 314 -9.14 -20.78 7.03
CA GLY A 314 -8.27 -21.31 8.07
C GLY A 314 -7.56 -20.22 8.88
N ASP A 315 -6.33 -20.49 9.34
CA ASP A 315 -5.55 -19.51 10.07
C ASP A 315 -5.04 -18.41 9.14
N VAL A 316 -5.62 -17.23 9.26
CA VAL A 316 -5.26 -16.02 8.50
C VAL A 316 -4.44 -15.02 9.34
N SER A 317 -4.13 -15.34 10.59
CA SER A 317 -3.48 -14.43 11.54
C SER A 317 -2.10 -13.95 11.07
N GLY A 318 -1.41 -14.76 10.28
CA GLY A 318 -0.09 -14.44 9.72
C GLY A 318 -0.08 -13.40 8.59
N ARG A 319 -1.24 -13.02 8.01
CA ARG A 319 -1.28 -12.14 6.83
C ARG A 319 -0.76 -10.73 7.12
N LEU A 320 -1.04 -10.17 8.31
CA LEU A 320 -0.47 -8.89 8.71
C LEU A 320 1.06 -8.94 8.80
N ALA A 321 1.60 -9.95 9.47
CA ALA A 321 3.05 -10.13 9.62
C ALA A 321 3.76 -10.43 8.30
N ALA A 322 3.07 -11.02 7.32
CA ALA A 322 3.61 -11.34 6.01
C ALA A 322 4.03 -10.08 5.21
N GLY A 323 3.42 -8.93 5.50
CA GLY A 323 3.81 -7.64 4.92
C GLY A 323 5.30 -7.30 5.13
N HIS A 324 5.88 -7.66 6.29
CA HIS A 324 7.30 -7.44 6.54
C HIS A 324 8.20 -8.21 5.57
N ARG A 325 7.82 -9.44 5.21
CA ARG A 325 8.57 -10.26 4.25
C ARG A 325 8.51 -9.67 2.84
N LEU A 326 7.32 -9.22 2.42
CA LEU A 326 7.13 -8.53 1.13
C LEU A 326 8.02 -7.29 1.03
N VAL A 327 8.01 -6.44 2.05
CA VAL A 327 8.80 -5.19 2.09
C VAL A 327 10.29 -5.49 2.17
N ALA A 328 10.70 -6.45 3.00
CA ALA A 328 12.10 -6.85 3.13
C ALA A 328 12.70 -7.32 1.81
N GLU A 329 11.96 -8.06 0.97
CA GLU A 329 12.38 -8.45 -0.38
C GLU A 329 12.69 -7.22 -1.25
N ARG A 330 11.98 -6.09 -1.07
CA ARG A 330 12.17 -4.86 -1.85
C ARG A 330 13.30 -3.98 -1.34
N PHE A 331 13.58 -4.03 -0.04
CA PHE A 331 14.66 -3.25 0.57
C PHE A 331 15.95 -4.05 0.76
N GLY A 332 15.94 -5.36 0.51
CA GLY A 332 17.11 -6.23 0.65
C GLY A 332 17.55 -6.42 2.12
N THR A 333 16.59 -6.57 3.03
CA THR A 333 16.81 -6.62 4.48
C THR A 333 16.33 -7.94 5.08
N ASN A 334 16.61 -8.15 6.38
CA ASN A 334 16.09 -9.32 7.09
C ASN A 334 14.55 -9.25 7.18
N PRO A 335 13.81 -10.29 6.79
CA PRO A 335 12.35 -10.31 6.83
C PRO A 335 11.76 -10.48 8.24
N ALA A 336 12.55 -10.88 9.23
CA ALA A 336 12.10 -11.00 10.62
C ALA A 336 12.15 -9.62 11.29
N PRO A 337 10.99 -8.98 11.57
CA PRO A 337 10.99 -7.64 12.14
C PRO A 337 11.66 -7.62 13.51
N LEU A 338 12.30 -6.50 13.83
CA LEU A 338 13.07 -6.27 15.07
C LEU A 338 14.26 -7.21 15.29
N ALA A 339 14.58 -8.10 14.34
CA ALA A 339 15.81 -8.89 14.36
C ALA A 339 16.97 -8.09 13.70
N PRO A 340 18.23 -8.39 14.04
CA PRO A 340 19.38 -7.76 13.40
C PRO A 340 19.33 -7.87 11.88
N GLY A 341 19.58 -6.76 11.20
CA GLY A 341 19.49 -6.63 9.74
C GLY A 341 18.09 -6.34 9.20
N ALA A 342 17.05 -6.30 10.03
CA ALA A 342 15.72 -5.85 9.64
C ALA A 342 15.63 -4.33 9.53
N LEU A 343 14.59 -3.84 8.85
CA LEU A 343 14.27 -2.41 8.84
C LEU A 343 14.01 -1.91 10.26
N GLY A 344 14.53 -0.73 10.57
CA GLY A 344 14.41 -0.08 11.88
C GLY A 344 13.05 0.62 12.04
N ASP A 345 11.97 -0.11 11.79
CA ASP A 345 10.59 0.38 11.82
C ASP A 345 9.85 -0.31 12.97
N LEU A 346 9.50 0.46 13.99
CA LEU A 346 8.86 -0.07 15.19
C LEU A 346 7.85 0.91 15.80
N VAL A 347 7.00 0.36 16.65
CA VAL A 347 5.99 1.10 17.41
C VAL A 347 6.15 0.76 18.89
N VAL A 348 6.08 1.79 19.72
CA VAL A 348 5.94 1.64 21.17
C VAL A 348 4.46 1.85 21.51
N ARG A 349 3.84 0.84 22.09
CA ARG A 349 2.47 0.92 22.59
C ARG A 349 2.45 0.99 24.10
N GLN A 350 1.56 1.83 24.64
CA GLN A 350 1.28 1.92 26.07
C GLN A 350 -0.24 1.89 26.28
N ASP A 351 -0.73 1.02 27.15
CA ASP A 351 -2.16 0.81 27.40
C ASP A 351 -2.95 0.56 26.07
N GLY A 352 -2.36 -0.20 25.14
CA GLY A 352 -2.93 -0.50 23.84
C GLY A 352 -2.90 0.63 22.81
N ARG A 353 -2.45 1.85 23.19
CA ARG A 353 -2.36 3.02 22.30
C ARG A 353 -0.96 3.19 21.75
N VAL A 354 -0.87 3.70 20.54
CA VAL A 354 0.41 4.11 19.94
C VAL A 354 0.95 5.33 20.69
N ARG A 355 2.13 5.19 21.29
CA ARG A 355 2.83 6.27 21.98
C ARG A 355 3.95 6.84 21.12
N HIS A 356 4.81 5.95 20.59
CA HIS A 356 5.90 6.36 19.71
C HIS A 356 5.90 5.50 18.46
N VAL A 357 6.28 6.11 17.35
CA VAL A 357 6.55 5.43 16.08
C VAL A 357 7.93 5.82 15.59
N VAL A 358 8.72 4.82 15.23
CA VAL A 358 10.05 5.00 14.66
C VAL A 358 10.05 4.38 13.27
N VAL A 359 10.51 5.13 12.28
CA VAL A 359 10.71 4.66 10.90
C VAL A 359 12.16 4.92 10.50
N ALA A 360 12.81 3.88 10.02
CA ALA A 360 14.22 3.93 9.63
C ALA A 360 15.12 4.53 10.73
N GLY A 361 14.84 4.19 12.00
CA GLY A 361 15.59 4.68 13.16
C GLY A 361 15.32 6.15 13.52
N ARG A 362 14.30 6.78 12.94
CA ARG A 362 13.89 8.16 13.26
C ARG A 362 12.54 8.17 13.96
N PRO A 363 12.41 8.77 15.15
CA PRO A 363 11.11 9.00 15.75
C PRO A 363 10.27 9.90 14.84
N VAL A 364 9.09 9.43 14.42
CA VAL A 364 8.13 10.18 13.58
C VAL A 364 6.86 10.53 14.36
N VAL A 365 6.56 9.75 15.41
CA VAL A 365 5.54 10.04 16.41
C VAL A 365 6.18 9.92 17.79
N VAL A 366 6.00 10.91 18.62
CA VAL A 366 6.48 10.94 20.03
C VAL A 366 5.32 11.40 20.91
N ASP A 367 5.04 10.62 21.97
CA ASP A 367 3.92 10.84 22.90
C ASP A 367 2.57 11.08 22.20
N GLY A 368 2.33 10.31 21.12
CA GLY A 368 1.10 10.36 20.33
C GLY A 368 0.98 11.56 19.38
N ALA A 369 2.03 12.35 19.22
CA ALA A 369 2.05 13.50 18.32
C ALA A 369 3.11 13.34 17.21
N LEU A 370 2.80 13.83 16.00
CA LEU A 370 3.75 13.87 14.88
C LEU A 370 4.93 14.77 15.21
N VAL A 371 6.16 14.33 14.89
CA VAL A 371 7.38 15.10 15.16
C VAL A 371 7.57 16.24 14.16
N ASN A 372 7.33 15.97 12.88
CA ASN A 372 7.67 16.89 11.78
C ASN A 372 6.49 17.74 11.29
N SER A 373 5.31 17.61 11.88
CA SER A 373 4.11 18.31 11.45
C SER A 373 3.10 18.42 12.57
N GLN A 374 2.17 19.36 12.41
CA GLN A 374 1.04 19.48 13.34
C GLN A 374 -0.20 18.86 12.69
N LEU A 375 -0.81 17.89 13.35
CA LEU A 375 -1.98 17.16 12.86
C LEU A 375 -3.15 18.10 12.54
N ASP A 376 -3.40 19.10 13.40
CA ASP A 376 -4.48 20.07 13.19
C ASP A 376 -4.31 20.85 11.87
N ALA A 377 -3.08 21.28 11.56
CA ALA A 377 -2.79 22.00 10.32
C ALA A 377 -2.95 21.11 9.07
N ILE A 378 -2.56 19.82 9.18
CA ILE A 378 -2.81 18.83 8.13
C ILE A 378 -4.33 18.66 7.94
N GLY A 379 -5.09 18.46 9.02
CA GLY A 379 -6.53 18.27 8.98
C GLY A 379 -7.31 19.49 8.46
N GLU A 380 -6.89 20.72 8.79
CA GLU A 380 -7.46 21.94 8.23
C GLU A 380 -7.24 22.01 6.71
N THR A 381 -6.00 21.72 6.26
CA THR A 381 -5.67 21.67 4.83
C THR A 381 -6.47 20.58 4.13
N ALA A 382 -6.60 19.40 4.75
CA ALA A 382 -7.37 18.28 4.20
C ALA A 382 -8.84 18.67 4.00
N ARG A 383 -9.49 19.31 4.99
CA ARG A 383 -10.90 19.77 4.85
C ARG A 383 -11.07 20.76 3.70
N LEU A 384 -10.19 21.76 3.62
CA LEU A 384 -10.24 22.76 2.54
C LEU A 384 -10.06 22.12 1.15
N GLN A 385 -9.10 21.20 1.02
CA GLN A 385 -8.84 20.55 -0.26
C GLN A 385 -9.89 19.48 -0.60
N ALA A 386 -10.54 18.87 0.40
CA ALA A 386 -11.67 17.98 0.18
C ALA A 386 -12.87 18.71 -0.45
N GLU A 387 -13.27 19.88 0.06
CA GLU A 387 -14.33 20.70 -0.53
C GLU A 387 -14.05 21.04 -2.01
N ARG A 388 -12.78 21.35 -2.31
CA ARG A 388 -12.33 21.61 -3.67
C ARG A 388 -12.38 20.35 -4.53
N LEU A 389 -11.91 19.21 -4.00
CA LEU A 389 -11.90 17.93 -4.70
C LEU A 389 -13.33 17.48 -5.05
N TRP A 390 -14.28 17.60 -4.09
CA TRP A 390 -15.67 17.23 -4.35
C TRP A 390 -16.35 18.13 -5.39
N SER A 391 -16.00 19.42 -5.39
CA SER A 391 -16.49 20.34 -6.43
C SER A 391 -15.95 19.96 -7.82
N ARG A 392 -14.69 19.52 -7.91
CA ARG A 392 -14.09 19.04 -9.16
C ARG A 392 -14.67 17.69 -9.59
N MET A 393 -14.88 16.77 -8.62
CA MET A 393 -15.47 15.46 -8.87
C MET A 393 -16.90 15.54 -9.44
N ALA A 394 -17.62 16.62 -9.13
CA ALA A 394 -18.95 16.88 -9.70
C ALA A 394 -18.91 17.31 -11.18
N MET A 395 -17.72 17.71 -11.69
CA MET A 395 -17.55 18.22 -13.07
C MET A 395 -16.96 17.18 -14.05
N VAL A 396 -16.54 16.00 -13.54
CA VAL A 396 -15.89 14.96 -14.35
C VAL A 396 -16.71 13.69 -14.46
#